data_c54657ac72331b78166af45b54b2cde2
#
_entry.id   c54657ac72331b78166af45b54b2cde2
#
_cell.length_a   1.000
_cell.length_b   1.000
_cell.length_c   1.000
_cell.angle_alpha   90.00
_cell.angle_beta   90.00
_cell.angle_gamma   90.00
#
_symmetry.space_group_name_H-M   'P 1'
#
loop_
_entity.id
_entity.type
_entity.pdbx_description
1 polymer ?
#
loop_
_entity_poly.entity_id
_entity_poly.type
_entity_poly.pdbx_seq_one_letter_code
_entity_poly.pdbx_strand_id
1 'polypeptide(L)'
;MITIERLEELHVALVQSIQLADEQVKFAGTAAEFLLDGSETTHLHVIKSDNEVVGFFKLDIAYAEHYEFSPEGSIGLRAFVLDKNQQGKGLGTGTVKALFPYLKANYSAHESIYLTVNYKNPAAFNCYKKGGFEDTIEQYLGGAAG
;
A
#
# COMPACT_ATOMS: atom_id res chain seq x y z
N MET A 1 -3.22 17.92 -4.15
CA MET A 1 -2.02 17.19 -4.59
C MET A 1 -1.71 16.05 -3.64
N ILE A 2 -1.43 14.88 -4.19
CA ILE A 2 -1.10 13.70 -3.38
C ILE A 2 0.40 13.62 -3.18
N THR A 3 0.83 13.43 -1.93
CA THR A 3 2.23 13.21 -1.58
C THR A 3 2.37 11.95 -0.73
N ILE A 4 3.53 11.30 -0.83
CA ILE A 4 3.86 10.09 -0.09
C ILE A 4 5.09 10.40 0.77
N GLU A 5 5.03 10.04 2.07
CA GLU A 5 6.12 10.27 3.00
C GLU A 5 6.31 9.05 3.91
N ARG A 6 7.55 8.85 4.36
CA ARG A 6 7.82 7.86 5.42
C ARG A 6 7.07 8.29 6.68
N LEU A 7 6.56 7.32 7.42
CA LEU A 7 5.90 7.57 8.70
C LEU A 7 6.90 8.18 9.69
N GLU A 8 6.52 9.28 10.29
CA GLU A 8 7.26 9.92 11.37
C GLU A 8 6.40 9.95 12.62
N GLU A 9 7.00 10.22 13.77
CA GLU A 9 6.29 10.25 15.05
C GLU A 9 5.08 11.18 15.03
N LEU A 10 5.21 12.34 14.38
CA LEU A 10 4.12 13.31 14.28
C LEU A 10 2.90 12.76 13.51
N HIS A 11 3.09 11.72 12.70
CA HIS A 11 2.00 11.12 11.92
C HIS A 11 1.19 10.09 12.71
N VAL A 12 1.71 9.56 13.82
CA VAL A 12 1.10 8.42 14.53
C VAL A 12 -0.34 8.71 14.95
N ALA A 13 -0.59 9.85 15.60
CA ALA A 13 -1.93 10.21 16.03
C ALA A 13 -2.88 10.40 14.84
N LEU A 14 -2.37 10.95 13.73
CA LEU A 14 -3.15 11.16 12.51
C LEU A 14 -3.53 9.83 11.86
N VAL A 15 -2.62 8.87 11.84
CA VAL A 15 -2.89 7.50 11.35
C VAL A 15 -3.95 6.83 12.21
N GLN A 16 -3.84 6.96 13.54
CA GLN A 16 -4.81 6.38 14.45
C GLN A 16 -6.22 6.95 14.28
N SER A 17 -6.33 8.17 13.77
CA SER A 17 -7.63 8.81 13.54
C SER A 17 -8.27 8.42 12.20
N ILE A 18 -7.55 7.73 11.33
CA ILE A 18 -8.09 7.27 10.05
C ILE A 18 -9.18 6.22 10.30
N GLN A 19 -10.31 6.42 9.64
CA GLN A 19 -11.44 5.51 9.74
C GLN A 19 -11.41 4.52 8.59
N LEU A 20 -11.43 3.22 8.95
CA LEU A 20 -11.39 2.14 7.98
C LEU A 20 -12.78 1.57 7.77
N ALA A 21 -13.13 1.29 6.51
CA ALA A 21 -14.30 0.50 6.19
C ALA A 21 -14.04 -0.96 6.61
N ASP A 22 -15.09 -1.69 6.95
CA ASP A 22 -14.96 -3.10 7.40
C ASP A 22 -14.19 -3.97 6.38
N GLU A 23 -14.39 -3.72 5.10
CA GLU A 23 -13.68 -4.44 4.05
C GLU A 23 -12.17 -4.18 4.07
N GLN A 24 -11.77 -2.95 4.40
CA GLN A 24 -10.35 -2.61 4.51
C GLN A 24 -9.70 -3.33 5.69
N VAL A 25 -10.38 -3.39 6.83
CA VAL A 25 -9.87 -4.13 8.00
C VAL A 25 -9.69 -5.61 7.66
N LYS A 26 -10.62 -6.17 6.93
CA LYS A 26 -10.58 -7.58 6.51
C LYS A 26 -9.35 -7.90 5.65
N PHE A 27 -8.97 -6.99 4.73
CA PHE A 27 -7.90 -7.25 3.78
C PHE A 27 -6.56 -6.63 4.18
N ALA A 28 -6.55 -5.53 4.91
CA ALA A 28 -5.34 -4.78 5.22
C ALA A 28 -5.01 -4.70 6.72
N GLY A 29 -5.95 -5.07 7.59
CA GLY A 29 -5.77 -4.96 9.03
C GLY A 29 -6.17 -3.58 9.56
N THR A 30 -5.87 -3.34 10.82
CA THR A 30 -6.20 -2.10 11.52
C THR A 30 -5.03 -1.12 11.50
N ALA A 31 -5.31 0.16 11.82
CA ALA A 31 -4.27 1.16 11.98
C ALA A 31 -3.29 0.79 13.12
N ALA A 32 -3.80 0.20 14.20
CA ALA A 32 -2.94 -0.24 15.30
C ALA A 32 -1.98 -1.35 14.86
N GLU A 33 -2.46 -2.33 14.09
CA GLU A 33 -1.63 -3.39 13.53
C GLU A 33 -0.57 -2.81 12.58
N PHE A 34 -0.96 -1.87 11.72
CA PHE A 34 -0.05 -1.20 10.83
C PHE A 34 1.10 -0.53 11.59
N LEU A 35 0.79 0.22 12.65
CA LEU A 35 1.81 0.96 13.41
C LEU A 35 2.81 0.04 14.13
N LEU A 36 2.41 -1.20 14.44
CA LEU A 36 3.28 -2.17 15.10
C LEU A 36 4.15 -2.96 14.13
N ASP A 37 3.91 -2.85 12.83
CA ASP A 37 4.52 -3.73 11.85
C ASP A 37 5.80 -3.19 11.21
N GLY A 38 6.25 -2.02 11.60
CA GLY A 38 7.47 -1.41 11.08
C GLY A 38 8.72 -2.15 11.50
N SER A 39 9.67 -2.30 10.57
CA SER A 39 10.96 -2.94 10.81
C SER A 39 12.00 -2.38 9.82
N GLU A 40 13.20 -2.93 9.84
CA GLU A 40 14.25 -2.55 8.86
C GLU A 40 13.83 -2.86 7.43
N THR A 41 13.00 -3.89 7.23
CA THR A 41 12.57 -4.32 5.90
C THR A 41 11.12 -3.96 5.58
N THR A 42 10.33 -3.56 6.57
CA THR A 42 8.95 -3.12 6.37
C THR A 42 8.85 -1.64 6.70
N HIS A 43 8.80 -0.82 5.67
CA HIS A 43 8.79 0.63 5.79
C HIS A 43 7.36 1.16 5.78
N LEU A 44 6.98 1.82 6.88
CA LEU A 44 5.65 2.40 7.00
C LEU A 44 5.61 3.76 6.33
N HIS A 45 4.52 4.01 5.59
CA HIS A 45 4.33 5.25 4.85
C HIS A 45 2.96 5.84 5.10
N VAL A 46 2.85 7.16 4.94
CA VAL A 46 1.59 7.87 4.97
C VAL A 46 1.30 8.50 3.61
N ILE A 47 0.02 8.61 3.30
CA ILE A 47 -0.48 9.25 2.10
C ILE A 47 -1.12 10.57 2.53
N LYS A 48 -0.70 11.66 1.91
CA LYS A 48 -1.25 12.99 2.17
C LYS A 48 -1.95 13.54 0.94
N SER A 49 -3.08 14.18 1.16
CA SER A 49 -3.77 14.97 0.15
C SER A 49 -3.90 16.38 0.68
N ASP A 50 -3.30 17.34 -0.02
CA ASP A 50 -3.27 18.75 0.39
C ASP A 50 -2.81 18.93 1.85
N ASN A 51 -1.73 18.22 2.23
CA ASN A 51 -1.12 18.23 3.55
C ASN A 51 -1.91 17.52 4.66
N GLU A 52 -3.01 16.86 4.34
CA GLU A 52 -3.75 16.04 5.30
C GLU A 52 -3.42 14.57 5.11
N VAL A 53 -3.19 13.84 6.21
CA VAL A 53 -3.00 12.39 6.16
C VAL A 53 -4.35 11.74 5.85
N VAL A 54 -4.42 11.06 4.71
CA VAL A 54 -5.67 10.43 4.24
C VAL A 54 -5.56 8.92 4.13
N GLY A 55 -4.37 8.36 4.35
CA GLY A 55 -4.18 6.92 4.26
C GLY A 55 -2.77 6.51 4.62
N PHE A 56 -2.50 5.21 4.48
CA PHE A 56 -1.19 4.64 4.77
C PHE A 56 -0.96 3.37 3.96
N PHE A 57 0.29 2.94 3.90
CA PHE A 57 0.66 1.65 3.30
C PHE A 57 2.04 1.23 3.80
N LYS A 58 2.39 -0.03 3.53
CA LYS A 58 3.70 -0.59 3.84
C LYS A 58 4.46 -0.89 2.55
N LEU A 59 5.76 -0.66 2.57
CA LEU A 59 6.67 -1.15 1.53
C LEU A 59 7.59 -2.19 2.17
N ASP A 60 7.56 -3.40 1.63
CA ASP A 60 8.37 -4.53 2.10
C ASP A 60 9.54 -4.72 1.14
N ILE A 61 10.74 -4.31 1.55
CA ILE A 61 11.92 -4.42 0.70
C ILE A 61 12.51 -5.84 0.68
N ALA A 62 12.00 -6.73 1.53
CA ALA A 62 12.35 -8.14 1.55
C ALA A 62 11.26 -9.03 0.93
N TYR A 63 10.38 -8.44 0.12
CA TYR A 63 9.21 -9.13 -0.42
C TYR A 63 9.57 -10.40 -1.18
N ALA A 64 10.62 -10.35 -1.99
CA ALA A 64 11.07 -11.50 -2.77
C ALA A 64 11.53 -12.69 -1.91
N GLU A 65 11.93 -12.45 -0.66
CA GLU A 65 12.33 -13.50 0.27
C GLU A 65 11.13 -14.30 0.79
N HIS A 66 9.94 -13.70 0.75
CA HIS A 66 8.72 -14.30 1.28
C HIS A 66 7.76 -14.81 0.20
N TYR A 67 7.91 -14.37 -1.05
CA TYR A 67 7.01 -14.69 -2.14
C TYR A 67 7.76 -15.13 -3.39
N GLU A 68 7.63 -16.39 -3.75
CA GLU A 68 8.36 -17.00 -4.87
C GLU A 68 8.04 -16.37 -6.23
N PHE A 69 6.83 -15.84 -6.40
CA PHE A 69 6.44 -15.20 -7.66
C PHE A 69 7.13 -13.87 -7.91
N SER A 70 7.77 -13.31 -6.89
CA SER A 70 8.40 -11.99 -6.94
C SER A 70 9.90 -12.13 -7.24
N PRO A 71 10.41 -11.46 -8.29
CA PRO A 71 11.83 -11.51 -8.60
C PRO A 71 12.68 -10.93 -7.47
N GLU A 72 13.91 -11.41 -7.35
CA GLU A 72 14.88 -10.85 -6.42
C GLU A 72 15.05 -9.36 -6.67
N GLY A 73 15.09 -8.57 -5.60
CA GLY A 73 15.22 -7.13 -5.68
C GLY A 73 13.91 -6.38 -5.86
N SER A 74 12.77 -7.09 -5.95
CA SER A 74 11.48 -6.41 -6.01
C SER A 74 11.03 -5.95 -4.63
N ILE A 75 10.16 -4.92 -4.61
CA ILE A 75 9.57 -4.41 -3.39
C ILE A 75 8.09 -4.80 -3.36
N GLY A 76 7.52 -5.01 -2.17
CA GLY A 76 6.12 -5.36 -2.02
C GLY A 76 5.30 -4.22 -1.48
N LEU A 77 4.15 -3.96 -2.09
CA LEU A 77 3.15 -3.02 -1.55
C LEU A 77 2.17 -3.81 -0.70
N ARG A 78 2.03 -3.41 0.55
CA ARG A 78 1.17 -4.11 1.51
C ARG A 78 0.33 -3.13 2.32
N ALA A 79 -0.85 -3.59 2.78
CA ALA A 79 -1.73 -2.84 3.69
C ALA A 79 -2.05 -1.42 3.20
N PHE A 80 -2.39 -1.29 1.92
CA PHE A 80 -2.76 0.00 1.31
C PHE A 80 -4.18 0.38 1.74
N VAL A 81 -4.31 1.50 2.44
CA VAL A 81 -5.58 1.95 3.02
C VAL A 81 -5.78 3.45 2.80
N LEU A 82 -7.01 3.83 2.45
CA LEU A 82 -7.47 5.22 2.47
C LEU A 82 -8.58 5.36 3.51
N ASP A 83 -8.64 6.52 4.17
CA ASP A 83 -9.73 6.85 5.08
C ASP A 83 -11.06 6.66 4.34
N LYS A 84 -12.02 5.97 4.98
CA LYS A 84 -13.31 5.68 4.33
C LYS A 84 -14.04 6.94 3.87
N ASN A 85 -13.79 8.08 4.53
CA ASN A 85 -14.39 9.36 4.16
C ASN A 85 -13.75 9.99 2.93
N GLN A 86 -12.62 9.45 2.46
CA GLN A 86 -11.89 9.93 1.30
C GLN A 86 -12.06 9.03 0.07
N GLN A 87 -12.77 7.94 0.20
CA GLN A 87 -13.01 7.02 -0.91
C GLN A 87 -13.98 7.61 -1.92
N GLY A 88 -13.90 7.17 -3.17
CA GLY A 88 -14.76 7.66 -4.23
C GLY A 88 -14.34 8.99 -4.85
N LYS A 89 -13.17 9.54 -4.45
CA LYS A 89 -12.66 10.81 -4.96
C LYS A 89 -11.48 10.63 -5.93
N GLY A 90 -11.17 9.41 -6.31
CA GLY A 90 -10.03 9.11 -7.18
C GLY A 90 -8.68 9.17 -6.49
N LEU A 91 -8.63 9.30 -5.16
CA LEU A 91 -7.37 9.40 -4.41
C LEU A 91 -6.58 8.10 -4.44
N GLY A 92 -7.25 6.96 -4.45
CA GLY A 92 -6.58 5.66 -4.53
C GLY A 92 -5.77 5.52 -5.81
N THR A 93 -6.39 5.76 -6.94
CA THR A 93 -5.72 5.71 -8.25
C THR A 93 -4.62 6.77 -8.34
N GLY A 94 -4.89 7.98 -7.85
CA GLY A 94 -3.90 9.06 -7.82
C GLY A 94 -2.69 8.70 -6.97
N THR A 95 -2.90 8.04 -5.84
CA THR A 95 -1.82 7.59 -4.96
C THR A 95 -0.97 6.52 -5.64
N VAL A 96 -1.61 5.54 -6.29
CA VAL A 96 -0.90 4.48 -7.01
C VAL A 96 -0.04 5.10 -8.11
N LYS A 97 -0.56 6.07 -8.86
CA LYS A 97 0.22 6.79 -9.88
C LYS A 97 1.39 7.56 -9.27
N ALA A 98 1.21 8.16 -8.10
CA ALA A 98 2.27 8.91 -7.41
C ALA A 98 3.35 7.97 -6.84
N LEU A 99 3.02 6.72 -6.59
CA LEU A 99 3.92 5.75 -6.00
C LEU A 99 5.14 5.48 -6.89
N PHE A 100 4.96 5.38 -8.21
CA PHE A 100 6.06 5.05 -9.11
C PHE A 100 7.18 6.10 -9.12
N PRO A 101 6.89 7.40 -9.26
CA PRO A 101 7.93 8.43 -9.11
C PRO A 101 8.58 8.43 -7.72
N TYR A 102 7.79 8.19 -6.68
CA TYR A 102 8.30 8.11 -5.31
C TYR A 102 9.32 6.98 -5.16
N LEU A 103 9.00 5.80 -5.69
CA LEU A 103 9.90 4.65 -5.67
C LEU A 103 11.17 4.91 -6.46
N LYS A 104 11.07 5.53 -7.61
CA LYS A 104 12.22 5.89 -8.43
C LYS A 104 13.17 6.82 -7.69
N ALA A 105 12.63 7.76 -6.94
CA ALA A 105 13.41 8.74 -6.19
C ALA A 105 14.02 8.16 -4.91
N ASN A 106 13.31 7.26 -4.21
CA ASN A 106 13.68 6.83 -2.86
C ASN A 106 14.09 5.36 -2.75
N TYR A 107 13.76 4.53 -3.75
CA TYR A 107 14.04 3.10 -3.76
C TYR A 107 14.63 2.67 -5.11
N SER A 108 15.55 3.45 -5.64
CA SER A 108 16.13 3.23 -6.97
C SER A 108 16.88 1.90 -7.11
N ALA A 109 17.27 1.28 -5.99
CA ALA A 109 17.90 -0.05 -6.00
C ALA A 109 16.92 -1.18 -6.30
N HIS A 110 15.61 -0.91 -6.26
CA HIS A 110 14.56 -1.89 -6.50
C HIS A 110 13.92 -1.62 -7.86
N GLU A 111 13.97 -2.58 -8.77
CA GLU A 111 13.52 -2.41 -10.15
C GLU A 111 12.03 -2.58 -10.37
N SER A 112 11.35 -3.27 -9.45
CA SER A 112 9.93 -3.58 -9.61
C SER A 112 9.21 -3.60 -8.28
N ILE A 113 7.89 -3.41 -8.35
CA ILE A 113 7.00 -3.48 -7.20
C ILE A 113 5.90 -4.49 -7.50
N TYR A 114 5.61 -5.33 -6.52
CA TYR A 114 4.60 -6.39 -6.61
C TYR A 114 3.59 -6.26 -5.48
N LEU A 115 2.41 -6.80 -5.69
CA LEU A 115 1.40 -6.94 -4.66
C LEU A 115 0.51 -8.13 -4.97
N THR A 116 -0.23 -8.58 -3.96
CA THR A 116 -1.35 -9.48 -4.14
C THR A 116 -2.63 -8.73 -3.78
N VAL A 117 -3.71 -9.03 -4.46
CA VAL A 117 -5.02 -8.48 -4.15
C VAL A 117 -6.05 -9.61 -4.13
N ASN A 118 -6.90 -9.62 -3.10
CA ASN A 118 -7.93 -10.64 -2.97
C ASN A 118 -8.95 -10.46 -4.10
N TYR A 119 -9.30 -11.54 -4.81
CA TYR A 119 -10.26 -11.48 -5.90
C TYR A 119 -11.66 -11.03 -5.45
N LYS A 120 -11.93 -11.11 -4.15
CA LYS A 120 -13.18 -10.59 -3.56
C LYS A 120 -13.12 -9.08 -3.29
N ASN A 121 -12.01 -8.44 -3.67
CA ASN A 121 -11.80 -7.00 -3.50
C ASN A 121 -11.61 -6.33 -4.86
N PRO A 122 -12.65 -6.29 -5.73
CA PRO A 122 -12.51 -5.76 -7.08
C PRO A 122 -12.22 -4.25 -7.11
N ALA A 123 -12.62 -3.51 -6.08
CA ALA A 123 -12.34 -2.08 -6.00
C ALA A 123 -10.83 -1.82 -5.92
N ALA A 124 -10.13 -2.58 -5.08
CA ALA A 124 -8.67 -2.47 -4.96
C ALA A 124 -7.97 -2.91 -6.25
N PHE A 125 -8.40 -4.04 -6.84
CA PHE A 125 -7.86 -4.52 -8.10
C PHE A 125 -7.94 -3.45 -9.19
N ASN A 126 -9.11 -2.84 -9.36
CA ASN A 126 -9.31 -1.79 -10.37
C ASN A 126 -8.46 -0.56 -10.09
N CYS A 127 -8.31 -0.19 -8.82
CA CYS A 127 -7.50 0.94 -8.39
C CYS A 127 -6.03 0.73 -8.79
N TYR A 128 -5.46 -0.44 -8.50
CA TYR A 128 -4.08 -0.75 -8.86
C TYR A 128 -3.89 -0.78 -10.37
N LYS A 129 -4.81 -1.40 -11.10
CA LYS A 129 -4.72 -1.50 -12.55
C LYS A 129 -4.79 -0.13 -13.22
N LYS A 130 -5.73 0.71 -12.81
CA LYS A 130 -5.86 2.08 -13.31
C LYS A 130 -4.64 2.94 -12.98
N GLY A 131 -4.00 2.66 -11.85
CA GLY A 131 -2.81 3.37 -11.41
C GLY A 131 -1.52 2.96 -12.12
N GLY A 132 -1.52 1.86 -12.86
CA GLY A 132 -0.38 1.41 -13.64
C GLY A 132 0.18 0.03 -13.34
N PHE A 133 -0.39 -0.71 -12.37
CA PHE A 133 0.00 -2.09 -12.15
C PHE A 133 -0.54 -3.00 -13.24
N GLU A 134 0.23 -4.03 -13.56
CA GLU A 134 -0.18 -5.06 -14.51
C GLU A 134 -0.59 -6.33 -13.77
N ASP A 135 -1.65 -6.97 -14.25
CA ASP A 135 -2.11 -8.25 -13.74
C ASP A 135 -1.25 -9.38 -14.34
N THR A 136 -0.57 -10.15 -13.49
CA THR A 136 0.25 -11.28 -13.95
C THR A 136 -0.60 -12.52 -14.24
N ILE A 137 -1.89 -12.48 -13.89
CA ILE A 137 -2.82 -13.60 -14.03
C ILE A 137 -2.46 -14.79 -13.10
N GLU A 138 -1.47 -14.64 -12.25
CA GLU A 138 -1.09 -15.66 -11.29
C GLU A 138 -1.92 -15.52 -10.02
N GLN A 139 -2.30 -16.65 -9.45
CA GLN A 139 -3.07 -16.68 -8.22
C GLN A 139 -2.18 -17.10 -7.05
N TYR A 140 -2.12 -16.25 -6.02
CA TYR A 140 -1.43 -16.56 -4.78
C TYR A 140 -2.41 -17.23 -3.82
N LEU A 141 -2.10 -18.42 -3.35
CA LEU A 141 -2.98 -19.24 -2.50
C LEU A 141 -2.60 -19.21 -1.02
N GLY A 142 -1.54 -18.50 -0.65
CA GLY A 142 -1.15 -18.34 0.75
C GLY A 142 -1.93 -17.20 1.41
N GLY A 143 -2.61 -17.47 2.52
CA GLY A 143 -3.41 -16.46 3.19
C GLY A 143 -4.77 -16.27 2.53
N ALA A 144 -5.26 -15.02 2.47
CA ALA A 144 -6.51 -14.71 1.76
C ALA A 144 -6.25 -14.83 0.25
N ALA A 145 -7.09 -15.57 -0.46
CA ALA A 145 -6.91 -15.76 -1.90
C ALA A 145 -6.97 -14.43 -2.65
N GLY A 146 -5.99 -14.18 -3.49
CA GLY A 146 -5.91 -12.92 -4.21
C GLY A 146 -5.17 -13.03 -5.51
#